data_e9b7385fd85a2463858d30ea8b8179a5
#
_entry.id   e9b7385fd85a2463858d30ea8b8179a5
#
_cell.length_a   1.000
_cell.length_b   1.000
_cell.length_c   1.000
_cell.angle_alpha   90.00
_cell.angle_beta   90.00
_cell.angle_gamma   90.00
#
_symmetry.space_group_name_H-M   'P 1'
#
loop_
_entity.id
_entity.type
_entity.pdbx_description
1 polymer ?
#
loop_
_entity_poly.entity_id
_entity_poly.type
_entity_poly.pdbx_seq_one_letter_code
_entity_poly.pdbx_strand_id
1 'polypeptide(L)'
;MRNPLHTKLCDRLGIEYPVVAFTHCKDVAVAVINAGGFAVLGEAMHPPEHIAADIRWIRERVNGKPFGIDLVLPASVPEEKSLEELYAMIPAAQREYTDMIKKKYSVPDPKEKLEISTWGGL
;
A
#
# COMPACT_ATOMS: atom_id res chain seq x y z
N MET A 1 31.33 -3.20 -20.38
CA MET A 1 31.69 -2.58 -19.07
C MET A 1 30.67 -3.02 -18.04
N ARG A 2 31.13 -3.46 -16.86
CA ARG A 2 30.21 -3.83 -15.77
C ARG A 2 29.56 -2.54 -15.24
N ASN A 3 28.25 -2.51 -15.09
CA ASN A 3 27.53 -1.36 -14.54
C ASN A 3 28.05 -1.06 -13.13
N PRO A 4 28.64 0.12 -12.84
CA PRO A 4 29.21 0.43 -11.53
C PRO A 4 28.16 0.50 -10.41
N LEU A 5 26.88 0.64 -10.75
CA LEU A 5 25.76 0.64 -9.80
C LEU A 5 25.26 -0.76 -9.47
N HIS A 6 25.70 -1.79 -10.21
CA HIS A 6 25.24 -3.15 -9.99
C HIS A 6 25.84 -3.74 -8.70
N THR A 7 24.99 -4.20 -7.80
CA THR A 7 25.36 -4.73 -6.48
C THR A 7 24.91 -6.18 -6.32
N LYS A 8 25.36 -6.84 -5.24
CA LYS A 8 24.87 -8.18 -4.88
C LYS A 8 23.34 -8.25 -4.64
N LEU A 9 22.73 -7.11 -4.27
CA LEU A 9 21.27 -7.02 -4.17
C LEU A 9 20.61 -7.14 -5.53
N CYS A 10 21.20 -6.54 -6.56
CA CYS A 10 20.71 -6.67 -7.93
C CYS A 10 20.75 -8.14 -8.40
N ASP A 11 21.84 -8.86 -8.10
CA ASP A 11 21.97 -10.29 -8.44
C ASP A 11 20.86 -11.12 -7.74
N ARG A 12 20.58 -10.80 -6.46
CA ARG A 12 19.58 -11.54 -5.67
C ARG A 12 18.15 -11.27 -6.13
N LEU A 13 17.84 -10.04 -6.53
CA LEU A 13 16.51 -9.63 -6.93
C LEU A 13 16.27 -9.74 -8.44
N GLY A 14 17.31 -10.02 -9.24
CA GLY A 14 17.20 -10.07 -10.69
C GLY A 14 16.91 -8.71 -11.33
N ILE A 15 17.49 -7.63 -10.79
CA ILE A 15 17.28 -6.24 -11.22
C ILE A 15 18.58 -5.61 -11.72
N GLU A 16 18.47 -4.54 -12.49
CA GLU A 16 19.63 -3.86 -13.08
C GLU A 16 20.27 -2.83 -12.13
N TYR A 17 19.45 -2.10 -11.40
CA TYR A 17 19.85 -1.04 -10.48
C TYR A 17 19.37 -1.33 -9.06
N PRO A 18 20.14 -1.00 -8.01
CA PRO A 18 19.75 -1.22 -6.62
C PRO A 18 18.76 -0.15 -6.13
N VAL A 19 17.71 0.04 -6.90
CA VAL A 19 16.61 0.97 -6.59
C VAL A 19 15.38 0.17 -6.25
N VAL A 20 14.88 0.37 -5.03
CA VAL A 20 13.66 -0.24 -4.55
C VAL A 20 12.63 0.85 -4.29
N ALA A 21 11.45 0.74 -4.86
CA ALA A 21 10.35 1.68 -4.67
C ALA A 21 9.17 0.98 -4.00
N PHE A 22 8.53 1.67 -3.07
CA PHE A 22 7.21 1.32 -2.55
C PHE A 22 6.17 2.27 -3.12
N THR A 23 5.03 1.74 -3.56
CA THR A 23 3.96 2.55 -4.13
C THR A 23 2.60 1.86 -3.97
N HIS A 24 1.52 2.66 -3.93
CA HIS A 24 0.14 2.17 -4.03
C HIS A 24 -0.42 2.30 -5.46
N CYS A 25 0.44 2.67 -6.43
CA CYS A 25 0.04 2.89 -7.81
C CYS A 25 0.72 1.87 -8.73
N LYS A 26 -0.07 0.98 -9.33
CA LYS A 26 0.45 -0.08 -10.21
C LYS A 26 1.20 0.43 -11.42
N ASP A 27 0.80 1.59 -11.98
CA ASP A 27 1.50 2.23 -13.11
C ASP A 27 2.91 2.65 -12.72
N VAL A 28 3.08 3.21 -11.51
CA VAL A 28 4.38 3.60 -10.97
C VAL A 28 5.24 2.35 -10.72
N ALA A 29 4.63 1.27 -10.18
CA ALA A 29 5.33 0.01 -10.01
C ALA A 29 5.89 -0.51 -11.33
N VAL A 30 5.07 -0.57 -12.38
CA VAL A 30 5.49 -0.99 -13.73
C VAL A 30 6.60 -0.10 -14.29
N ALA A 31 6.50 1.22 -14.12
CA ALA A 31 7.52 2.15 -14.59
C ALA A 31 8.88 1.90 -13.92
N VAL A 32 8.91 1.72 -12.60
CA VAL A 32 10.14 1.42 -11.83
C VAL A 32 10.74 0.08 -12.27
N ILE A 33 9.93 -0.97 -12.41
CA ILE A 33 10.38 -2.30 -12.82
C ILE A 33 10.97 -2.25 -14.23
N ASN A 34 10.32 -1.57 -15.15
CA ASN A 34 10.78 -1.46 -16.52
C ASN A 34 12.06 -0.61 -16.65
N ALA A 35 12.25 0.35 -15.75
CA ALA A 35 13.49 1.11 -15.63
C ALA A 35 14.66 0.32 -15.00
N GLY A 36 14.45 -0.95 -14.61
CA GLY A 36 15.50 -1.83 -14.07
C GLY A 36 15.60 -1.86 -12.55
N GLY A 37 14.66 -1.25 -11.84
CA GLY A 37 14.54 -1.32 -10.37
C GLY A 37 13.62 -2.45 -9.91
N PHE A 38 13.33 -2.46 -8.59
CA PHE A 38 12.37 -3.35 -7.95
C PHE A 38 11.25 -2.51 -7.34
N ALA A 39 10.00 -2.84 -7.62
CA ALA A 39 8.87 -2.18 -7.00
C ALA A 39 8.11 -3.12 -6.07
N VAL A 40 7.61 -2.58 -4.97
CA VAL A 40 6.66 -3.22 -4.05
C VAL A 40 5.36 -2.44 -4.14
N LEU A 41 4.27 -3.12 -4.52
CA LEU A 41 2.94 -2.55 -4.54
C LEU A 41 2.25 -2.81 -3.20
N GLY A 42 1.82 -1.75 -2.53
CA GLY A 42 1.07 -1.81 -1.27
C GLY A 42 -0.40 -2.10 -1.53
N GLU A 43 -0.86 -3.27 -1.10
CA GLU A 43 -2.21 -3.80 -1.36
C GLU A 43 -2.98 -4.12 -0.08
N ALA A 44 -2.46 -3.69 1.06
CA ALA A 44 -2.97 -4.02 2.38
C ALA A 44 -4.47 -3.73 2.61
N MET A 45 -5.03 -2.77 1.85
CA MET A 45 -6.41 -2.30 2.01
C MET A 45 -7.35 -2.80 0.91
N HIS A 46 -6.86 -3.65 0.00
CA HIS A 46 -7.65 -4.13 -1.12
C HIS A 46 -8.14 -5.57 -0.92
N PRO A 47 -9.32 -5.92 -1.43
CA PRO A 47 -9.81 -7.28 -1.38
C PRO A 47 -9.00 -8.21 -2.30
N PRO A 48 -8.99 -9.53 -2.04
CA PRO A 48 -8.16 -10.50 -2.77
C PRO A 48 -8.35 -10.49 -4.29
N GLU A 49 -9.55 -10.27 -4.77
CA GLU A 49 -9.86 -10.18 -6.20
C GLU A 49 -9.23 -8.97 -6.87
N HIS A 50 -9.16 -7.83 -6.16
CA HIS A 50 -8.47 -6.63 -6.62
C HIS A 50 -6.96 -6.88 -6.70
N ILE A 51 -6.37 -7.44 -5.65
CA ILE A 51 -4.96 -7.81 -5.59
C ILE A 51 -4.60 -8.75 -6.75
N ALA A 52 -5.41 -9.78 -6.97
CA ALA A 52 -5.21 -10.73 -8.06
C ALA A 52 -5.30 -10.05 -9.44
N ALA A 53 -6.19 -9.08 -9.62
CA ALA A 53 -6.32 -8.31 -10.85
C ALA A 53 -5.07 -7.44 -11.09
N ASP A 54 -4.59 -6.75 -10.07
CA ASP A 54 -3.42 -5.88 -10.17
C ASP A 54 -2.13 -6.66 -10.40
N ILE A 55 -1.98 -7.82 -9.76
CA ILE A 55 -0.86 -8.74 -10.05
C ILE A 55 -0.86 -9.19 -11.51
N ARG A 56 -2.02 -9.58 -12.06
CA ARG A 56 -2.11 -9.96 -13.49
C ARG A 56 -1.74 -8.80 -14.39
N TRP A 57 -2.29 -7.62 -14.11
CA TRP A 57 -2.06 -6.41 -14.90
C TRP A 57 -0.57 -6.02 -14.92
N ILE A 58 0.13 -6.10 -13.78
CA ILE A 58 1.58 -5.84 -13.70
C ILE A 58 2.35 -6.90 -14.49
N ARG A 59 2.06 -8.20 -14.28
CA ARG A 59 2.77 -9.31 -14.95
C ARG A 59 2.75 -9.20 -16.47
N GLU A 60 1.64 -8.77 -17.05
CA GLU A 60 1.50 -8.55 -18.50
C GLU A 60 2.43 -7.44 -19.02
N ARG A 61 2.90 -6.53 -18.16
CA ARG A 61 3.61 -5.31 -18.54
C ARG A 61 5.09 -5.29 -18.15
N VAL A 62 5.54 -6.23 -17.35
CA VAL A 62 6.92 -6.24 -16.84
C VAL A 62 7.81 -7.32 -17.45
N ASN A 63 7.29 -8.07 -18.43
CA ASN A 63 8.03 -9.09 -19.18
C ASN A 63 8.81 -10.07 -18.27
N GLY A 64 8.14 -10.62 -17.27
CA GLY A 64 8.71 -11.62 -16.35
C GLY A 64 9.66 -11.06 -15.29
N LYS A 65 9.85 -9.73 -15.22
CA LYS A 65 10.68 -9.11 -14.19
C LYS A 65 10.02 -9.24 -12.80
N PRO A 66 10.80 -9.36 -11.73
CA PRO A 66 10.29 -9.54 -10.37
C PRO A 66 9.71 -8.24 -9.80
N PHE A 67 8.72 -8.39 -8.93
CA PHE A 67 8.16 -7.33 -8.09
C PHE A 67 7.60 -7.91 -6.79
N GLY A 68 7.35 -7.05 -5.81
CA GLY A 68 6.77 -7.39 -4.52
C GLY A 68 5.33 -6.90 -4.38
N ILE A 69 4.58 -7.60 -3.52
CA ILE A 69 3.30 -7.16 -2.98
C ILE A 69 3.44 -7.03 -1.47
N ASP A 70 3.01 -5.91 -0.93
CA ASP A 70 2.97 -5.69 0.52
C ASP A 70 1.55 -5.91 1.04
N LEU A 71 1.44 -6.84 2.00
CA LEU A 71 0.21 -7.19 2.68
C LEU A 71 0.44 -7.06 4.18
N VAL A 72 -0.51 -6.45 4.88
CA VAL A 72 -0.49 -6.46 6.35
C VAL A 72 -1.27 -7.68 6.84
N LEU A 73 -0.57 -8.61 7.46
CA LEU A 73 -1.17 -9.81 8.06
C LEU A 73 -1.08 -9.65 9.58
N PRO A 74 -2.19 -9.34 10.28
CA PRO A 74 -2.17 -9.22 11.73
C PRO A 74 -1.87 -10.57 12.38
N ALA A 75 -1.14 -10.55 13.50
CA ALA A 75 -0.84 -11.77 14.27
C ALA A 75 -2.08 -12.39 14.91
N SER A 76 -3.15 -11.62 15.07
CA SER A 76 -4.47 -12.06 15.48
C SER A 76 -5.52 -11.28 14.70
N VAL A 77 -6.61 -11.95 14.33
CA VAL A 77 -7.76 -11.26 13.71
C VAL A 77 -8.41 -10.42 14.81
N PRO A 78 -8.48 -9.09 14.68
CA PRO A 78 -9.18 -8.25 15.62
C PRO A 78 -10.67 -8.64 15.64
N GLU A 79 -11.29 -8.56 16.81
CA GLU A 79 -12.76 -8.61 16.89
C GLU A 79 -13.35 -7.50 16.00
N GLU A 80 -14.39 -7.85 15.24
CA GLU A 80 -15.13 -6.86 14.46
C GLU A 80 -15.69 -5.80 15.39
N LYS A 81 -15.25 -4.56 15.21
CA LYS A 81 -15.76 -3.41 15.95
C LYS A 81 -16.46 -2.46 15.00
N SER A 82 -17.58 -1.92 15.46
CA SER A 82 -18.25 -0.84 14.73
C SER A 82 -17.37 0.40 14.65
N LEU A 83 -17.65 1.28 13.69
CA LEU A 83 -16.99 2.59 13.58
C LEU A 83 -17.12 3.41 14.86
N GLU A 84 -18.27 3.34 15.53
CA GLU A 84 -18.55 4.04 16.77
C GLU A 84 -17.67 3.50 17.93
N GLU A 85 -17.51 2.18 18.02
CA GLU A 85 -16.60 1.57 19.01
C GLU A 85 -15.15 1.94 18.76
N LEU A 86 -14.70 1.92 17.50
CA LEU A 86 -13.36 2.36 17.12
C LEU A 86 -13.13 3.84 17.42
N TYR A 87 -14.12 4.69 17.10
CA TYR A 87 -14.06 6.10 17.42
C TYR A 87 -14.02 6.38 18.93
N ALA A 88 -14.78 5.61 19.72
CA ALA A 88 -14.78 5.72 21.17
C ALA A 88 -13.42 5.35 21.81
N MET A 89 -12.63 4.50 21.15
CA MET A 89 -11.27 4.14 21.60
C MET A 89 -10.25 5.26 21.39
N ILE A 90 -10.53 6.26 20.55
CA ILE A 90 -9.63 7.40 20.34
C ILE A 90 -9.65 8.29 21.58
N PRO A 91 -8.50 8.60 22.19
CA PRO A 91 -8.46 9.51 23.34
C PRO A 91 -9.12 10.85 23.06
N ALA A 92 -9.84 11.40 24.05
CA ALA A 92 -10.60 12.65 23.93
C ALA A 92 -9.72 13.80 23.40
N ALA A 93 -8.51 13.95 23.91
CA ALA A 93 -7.57 14.98 23.47
C ALA A 93 -7.25 14.91 21.96
N GLN A 94 -7.16 13.72 21.39
CA GLN A 94 -6.92 13.53 19.96
C GLN A 94 -8.15 13.90 19.13
N ARG A 95 -9.36 13.56 19.60
CA ARG A 95 -10.61 13.97 18.95
C ARG A 95 -10.76 15.50 18.94
N GLU A 96 -10.58 16.14 20.08
CA GLU A 96 -10.61 17.59 20.23
C GLU A 96 -9.58 18.29 19.32
N TYR A 97 -8.35 17.76 19.25
CA TYR A 97 -7.33 18.28 18.35
C TYR A 97 -7.75 18.16 16.89
N THR A 98 -8.29 17.02 16.49
CA THR A 98 -8.78 16.80 15.12
C THR A 98 -9.90 17.79 14.77
N ASP A 99 -10.86 17.99 15.67
CA ASP A 99 -11.97 18.93 15.49
C ASP A 99 -11.47 20.37 15.39
N MET A 100 -10.48 20.73 16.22
CA MET A 100 -9.83 22.04 16.14
C MET A 100 -9.16 22.26 14.78
N ILE A 101 -8.41 21.26 14.27
CA ILE A 101 -7.76 21.33 12.95
C ILE A 101 -8.80 21.44 11.82
N LYS A 102 -9.85 20.61 11.86
CA LYS A 102 -10.95 20.68 10.89
C LYS A 102 -11.56 22.07 10.84
N LYS A 103 -11.86 22.63 12.01
CA LYS A 103 -12.42 23.98 12.13
C LYS A 103 -11.45 25.07 11.62
N LYS A 104 -10.18 24.99 12.02
CA LYS A 104 -9.14 25.96 11.65
C LYS A 104 -8.93 26.07 10.15
N TYR A 105 -8.97 24.93 9.46
CA TYR A 105 -8.71 24.87 8.02
C TYR A 105 -9.97 24.69 7.17
N SER A 106 -11.14 24.80 7.77
CA SER A 106 -12.43 24.64 7.08
C SER A 106 -12.51 23.35 6.26
N VAL A 107 -12.03 22.24 6.84
CA VAL A 107 -12.02 20.93 6.18
C VAL A 107 -13.47 20.44 6.07
N PRO A 108 -14.00 20.21 4.85
CA PRO A 108 -15.36 19.72 4.68
C PRO A 108 -15.51 18.30 5.21
N ASP A 109 -16.72 17.96 5.64
CA ASP A 109 -17.02 16.58 5.95
C ASP A 109 -16.97 15.71 4.68
N PRO A 110 -16.57 14.45 4.79
CA PRO A 110 -16.51 13.54 3.65
C PRO A 110 -17.90 13.37 3.03
N LYS A 111 -17.97 13.41 1.71
CA LYS A 111 -19.23 13.23 0.96
C LYS A 111 -19.75 11.80 1.00
N GLU A 112 -18.87 10.85 1.25
CA GLU A 112 -19.16 9.42 1.32
C GLU A 112 -18.85 8.89 2.71
N LYS A 113 -19.66 7.95 3.18
CA LYS A 113 -19.32 7.23 4.42
C LYS A 113 -18.01 6.48 4.22
N LEU A 114 -17.13 6.59 5.20
CA LEU A 114 -15.93 5.78 5.24
C LEU A 114 -16.36 4.31 5.38
N GLU A 115 -16.18 3.54 4.33
CA GLU A 115 -16.24 2.09 4.43
C GLU A 115 -14.87 1.63 4.93
N ILE A 116 -14.79 1.25 6.20
CA ILE A 116 -13.63 0.52 6.69
C ILE A 116 -13.77 -0.89 6.14
N SER A 117 -12.93 -1.23 5.18
CA SER A 117 -12.64 -2.63 4.89
C SER A 117 -11.98 -3.20 6.13
N THR A 118 -12.78 -3.75 7.03
CA THR A 118 -12.24 -4.53 8.14
C THR A 118 -11.58 -5.76 7.54
N TRP A 119 -10.45 -6.16 8.09
CA TRP A 119 -9.65 -7.35 7.73
C TRP A 119 -10.45 -8.67 7.77
N GLY A 120 -11.76 -8.61 7.99
CA GLY A 120 -12.69 -9.71 8.12
C GLY A 120 -13.16 -10.37 6.83
N GLY A 121 -12.53 -10.07 5.70
CA GLY A 121 -12.81 -10.70 4.41
C GLY A 121 -11.88 -11.84 4.02
N LEU A 122 -11.10 -12.37 4.94
CA LEU A 122 -10.26 -13.57 4.73
C LEU A 122 -10.92 -14.80 5.33
#